data_cc760e0b9f412c62250664cc55e15371
#
_entry.id   cc760e0b9f412c62250664cc55e15371
#
_cell.length_a   1.000
_cell.length_b   1.000
_cell.length_c   1.000
_cell.angle_alpha   90.00
_cell.angle_beta   90.00
_cell.angle_gamma   90.00
#
_symmetry.space_group_name_H-M   'P 1'
#
loop_
_entity.id
_entity.type
_entity.pdbx_description
1 polymer ?
#
loop_
_entity_poly.entity_id
_entity_poly.type
_entity_poly.pdbx_seq_one_letter_code
_entity_poly.pdbx_strand_id
1 'polypeptide(L)'
;MNNIDLNIDNYSLDDILNLFKIDKNFTKEDLKKCKEKVEKLHPSKSSLNISYYELFNKAYNSLEENYNTIIVDANKNVRPYIFYNTNNKEIPPNNFCYTPPIFSTRIVTIHTEDRDILKYPFENTFEVELPSVLKNTLSIELFDITLPTFYYNISKYLQNTKLWFSIPFYFTEPIEIIMPSGNYTYNDICVELTKLLNEVTTQKLYSLGIYVLPTTQYTYFSVTYNIIERTFTFNNTQDYFILWFDKKSVYDNCFFDAWKMLTHWGLAYNLGFYKYTYESQIIDTSLNIYIVTSTKLADIDIYNTIYMEIDTFNWIDEINPYSISTTNLYNNDFNGKVNNSFAKLILSNITKCYIPVDKFKRVLPHTVEKIGRLKFRFRYHNGILVDFMHQNFNFSLKFECNFICST
;
A
#
# COMPACT_ATOMS: atom_id res chain seq x y z
N MET A 1 53.94 38.32 12.84
CA MET A 1 53.50 36.97 12.53
C MET A 1 52.02 36.89 12.90
N ASN A 2 51.13 36.84 11.91
CA ASN A 2 49.69 36.73 12.21
C ASN A 2 49.46 35.40 12.88
N ASN A 3 48.84 35.43 14.08
CA ASN A 3 48.39 34.21 14.77
C ASN A 3 47.38 33.48 13.88
N ILE A 4 47.82 32.38 13.30
CA ILE A 4 46.92 31.47 12.57
C ILE A 4 46.09 30.73 13.65
N ASP A 5 44.79 30.82 13.52
CA ASP A 5 43.87 30.04 14.38
C ASP A 5 44.04 28.56 14.04
N LEU A 6 44.33 27.73 15.04
CA LEU A 6 44.57 26.29 14.84
C LEU A 6 43.29 25.46 14.91
N ASN A 7 42.12 26.08 15.15
CA ASN A 7 40.84 25.41 15.13
C ASN A 7 40.18 25.48 13.75
N ILE A 8 40.09 24.34 13.07
CA ILE A 8 39.50 24.24 11.71
C ILE A 8 38.04 24.66 11.65
N ASP A 9 37.28 24.50 12.75
CA ASP A 9 35.86 24.80 12.79
C ASP A 9 35.57 26.31 12.60
N ASN A 10 36.57 27.13 12.74
CA ASN A 10 36.49 28.59 12.52
C ASN A 10 36.77 29.00 11.07
N TYR A 11 37.08 28.04 10.18
CA TYR A 11 37.43 28.29 8.78
C TYR A 11 36.23 27.97 7.87
N SER A 12 35.85 28.89 7.02
CA SER A 12 34.91 28.63 5.93
C SER A 12 35.57 27.81 4.81
N LEU A 13 34.75 27.23 3.93
CA LEU A 13 35.25 26.49 2.78
C LEU A 13 36.20 27.36 1.91
N ASP A 14 35.84 28.64 1.75
CA ASP A 14 36.68 29.61 0.99
C ASP A 14 38.03 29.84 1.66
N ASP A 15 38.09 29.86 2.98
CA ASP A 15 39.32 29.97 3.74
C ASP A 15 40.21 28.73 3.58
N ILE A 16 39.60 27.55 3.58
CA ILE A 16 40.30 26.27 3.37
C ILE A 16 40.86 26.18 1.95
N LEU A 17 40.08 26.61 0.94
CA LEU A 17 40.56 26.68 -0.45
C LEU A 17 41.76 27.62 -0.59
N ASN A 18 41.72 28.81 0.05
CA ASN A 18 42.81 29.77 0.09
C ASN A 18 44.05 29.20 0.81
N LEU A 19 43.88 28.43 1.86
CA LEU A 19 44.96 27.77 2.60
C LEU A 19 45.80 26.84 1.70
N PHE A 20 45.11 26.11 0.82
CA PHE A 20 45.76 25.25 -0.19
C PHE A 20 46.12 25.96 -1.50
N LYS A 21 45.64 27.18 -1.71
CA LYS A 21 45.75 27.98 -2.95
C LYS A 21 45.17 27.23 -4.14
N ILE A 22 43.93 26.83 -4.00
CA ILE A 22 43.14 26.16 -5.05
C ILE A 22 41.81 26.91 -5.27
N ASP A 23 41.27 26.82 -6.50
CA ASP A 23 40.03 27.47 -6.89
C ASP A 23 38.78 26.65 -6.42
N LYS A 24 37.62 27.31 -6.41
CA LYS A 24 36.33 26.64 -6.06
C LYS A 24 35.99 25.43 -6.92
N ASN A 25 36.47 25.39 -8.16
CA ASN A 25 36.25 24.29 -9.11
C ASN A 25 37.46 23.36 -9.17
N PHE A 26 37.96 22.93 -8.02
CA PHE A 26 39.12 22.05 -7.93
C PHE A 26 38.85 20.63 -8.41
N THR A 27 39.87 20.01 -8.97
CA THR A 27 39.82 18.66 -9.55
C THR A 27 40.43 17.63 -8.62
N LYS A 28 40.26 16.34 -8.97
CA LYS A 28 40.88 15.22 -8.24
C LYS A 28 42.43 15.34 -8.23
N GLU A 29 43.00 15.93 -9.28
CA GLU A 29 44.46 16.18 -9.35
C GLU A 29 44.89 17.27 -8.36
N ASP A 30 44.07 18.27 -8.15
CA ASP A 30 44.36 19.32 -7.17
C ASP A 30 44.27 18.78 -5.73
N LEU A 31 43.29 17.89 -5.43
CA LEU A 31 43.23 17.18 -4.18
C LEU A 31 44.49 16.33 -3.95
N LYS A 32 44.98 15.63 -4.98
CA LYS A 32 46.22 14.87 -4.89
C LYS A 32 47.41 15.75 -4.52
N LYS A 33 47.53 16.93 -5.14
CA LYS A 33 48.57 17.92 -4.81
C LYS A 33 48.43 18.44 -3.38
N CYS A 34 47.21 18.64 -2.90
CA CYS A 34 46.96 19.02 -1.49
C CYS A 34 47.41 17.92 -0.54
N LYS A 35 47.13 16.67 -0.83
CA LYS A 35 47.56 15.50 -0.05
C LYS A 35 49.11 15.45 0.03
N GLU A 36 49.78 15.61 -1.10
CA GLU A 36 51.25 15.62 -1.14
C GLU A 36 51.84 16.78 -0.32
N LYS A 37 51.16 17.94 -0.26
CA LYS A 37 51.57 19.05 0.61
C LYS A 37 51.42 18.72 2.09
N VAL A 38 50.33 18.08 2.49
CA VAL A 38 50.09 17.61 3.88
C VAL A 38 51.12 16.57 4.29
N GLU A 39 51.41 15.61 3.42
CA GLU A 39 52.40 14.55 3.68
C GLU A 39 53.82 15.10 3.86
N LYS A 40 54.20 16.16 3.14
CA LYS A 40 55.47 16.86 3.30
C LYS A 40 55.59 17.63 4.62
N LEU A 41 54.49 17.93 5.29
CA LEU A 41 54.43 18.58 6.61
C LEU A 41 54.60 17.61 7.76
N HIS A 42 54.92 16.33 7.48
CA HIS A 42 55.07 15.28 8.49
C HIS A 42 55.93 15.69 9.69
N PRO A 43 55.49 15.45 10.93
CA PRO A 43 56.02 16.12 12.11
C PRO A 43 57.46 15.72 12.40
N SER A 44 58.37 16.67 12.20
CA SER A 44 59.68 16.68 12.86
C SER A 44 59.48 17.20 14.28
N LYS A 45 59.70 16.42 15.27
CA LYS A 45 59.75 16.50 16.74
C LYS A 45 59.48 17.83 17.49
N SER A 46 58.86 18.87 16.91
CA SER A 46 58.50 20.07 17.65
C SER A 46 56.95 20.16 17.77
N SER A 47 56.46 20.56 18.94
CA SER A 47 55.03 20.64 19.27
C SER A 47 54.24 21.57 18.34
N LEU A 48 54.85 22.64 17.81
CA LEU A 48 54.25 23.56 16.84
C LEU A 48 53.99 22.91 15.48
N ASN A 49 54.89 22.04 15.02
CA ASN A 49 54.73 21.37 13.74
C ASN A 49 53.62 20.32 13.78
N ILE A 50 53.35 19.76 14.94
CA ILE A 50 52.26 18.79 15.14
C ILE A 50 50.90 19.50 14.98
N SER A 51 50.70 20.65 15.61
CA SER A 51 49.46 21.42 15.52
C SER A 51 49.16 21.95 14.11
N TYR A 52 50.17 22.36 13.37
CA TYR A 52 50.03 22.75 11.96
C TYR A 52 49.69 21.53 11.08
N TYR A 53 50.34 20.40 11.29
CA TYR A 53 50.03 19.18 10.56
C TYR A 53 48.58 18.73 10.79
N GLU A 54 48.10 18.77 12.03
CA GLU A 54 46.70 18.44 12.37
C GLU A 54 45.71 19.39 11.69
N LEU A 55 45.97 20.68 11.68
CA LEU A 55 45.15 21.68 10.99
C LEU A 55 45.06 21.36 9.49
N PHE A 56 46.20 21.19 8.82
CA PHE A 56 46.22 20.90 7.37
C PHE A 56 45.62 19.55 7.02
N ASN A 57 45.75 18.54 7.88
CA ASN A 57 45.16 17.26 7.66
C ASN A 57 43.66 17.30 7.82
N LYS A 58 43.11 17.98 8.82
CA LYS A 58 41.66 18.20 8.97
C LYS A 58 41.10 19.04 7.81
N ALA A 59 41.81 20.10 7.36
CA ALA A 59 41.41 20.89 6.23
C ALA A 59 41.37 20.06 4.92
N TYR A 60 42.35 19.18 4.70
CA TYR A 60 42.33 18.25 3.57
C TYR A 60 41.14 17.30 3.62
N ASN A 61 40.85 16.69 4.77
CA ASN A 61 39.73 15.79 4.94
C ASN A 61 38.38 16.49 4.65
N SER A 62 38.24 17.74 5.11
CA SER A 62 37.05 18.56 4.80
C SER A 62 36.90 18.84 3.30
N LEU A 63 37.98 19.08 2.57
CA LEU A 63 37.96 19.22 1.11
C LEU A 63 37.63 17.93 0.39
N GLU A 64 38.16 16.79 0.87
CA GLU A 64 37.88 15.47 0.29
C GLU A 64 36.42 15.06 0.51
N GLU A 65 35.84 15.33 1.68
CA GLU A 65 34.43 15.12 1.96
C GLU A 65 33.54 15.99 1.06
N ASN A 66 33.84 17.27 0.93
CA ASN A 66 33.10 18.17 0.02
C ASN A 66 33.18 17.70 -1.43
N TYR A 67 34.38 17.32 -1.90
CA TYR A 67 34.54 16.80 -3.26
C TYR A 67 33.76 15.53 -3.48
N ASN A 68 33.76 14.59 -2.54
CA ASN A 68 32.98 13.35 -2.61
C ASN A 68 31.48 13.61 -2.54
N THR A 69 31.03 14.59 -1.76
CA THR A 69 29.63 15.00 -1.68
C THR A 69 29.16 15.58 -3.03
N ILE A 70 29.96 16.45 -3.65
CA ILE A 70 29.68 17.00 -4.98
C ILE A 70 29.61 15.90 -6.02
N ILE A 71 30.51 14.90 -6.00
CA ILE A 71 30.47 13.75 -6.92
C ILE A 71 29.27 12.88 -6.67
N VAL A 72 28.92 12.62 -5.41
CA VAL A 72 27.73 11.81 -5.06
C VAL A 72 26.46 12.51 -5.52
N ASP A 73 26.35 13.82 -5.34
CA ASP A 73 25.20 14.58 -5.82
C ASP A 73 25.16 14.68 -7.35
N ALA A 74 26.30 14.85 -8.00
CA ALA A 74 26.40 14.79 -9.45
C ALA A 74 26.02 13.39 -9.98
N ASN A 75 26.47 12.33 -9.32
CA ASN A 75 26.13 10.95 -9.70
C ASN A 75 24.68 10.56 -9.38
N LYS A 76 24.06 11.14 -8.36
CA LYS A 76 22.62 10.97 -8.08
C LYS A 76 21.74 11.59 -9.16
N ASN A 77 22.21 12.66 -9.81
CA ASN A 77 21.43 13.42 -10.78
C ASN A 77 21.78 13.11 -12.24
N VAL A 78 22.86 12.40 -12.50
CA VAL A 78 23.33 12.12 -13.85
C VAL A 78 23.48 10.61 -14.03
N ARG A 79 22.54 9.98 -14.73
CA ARG A 79 22.81 8.68 -15.32
C ARG A 79 23.83 8.89 -16.44
N PRO A 80 24.99 8.21 -16.44
CA PRO A 80 25.90 8.29 -17.56
C PRO A 80 25.19 7.67 -18.79
N TYR A 81 24.87 8.50 -19.78
CA TYR A 81 24.51 7.98 -21.09
C TYR A 81 25.77 7.35 -21.67
N ILE A 82 25.81 6.03 -21.68
CA ILE A 82 26.86 5.31 -22.41
C ILE A 82 26.46 5.37 -23.88
N PHE A 83 27.01 6.33 -24.61
CA PHE A 83 26.96 6.32 -26.06
C PHE A 83 27.94 5.26 -26.55
N TYR A 84 27.42 4.14 -27.04
CA TYR A 84 28.23 3.23 -27.83
C TYR A 84 28.47 3.87 -29.20
N ASN A 85 29.63 4.54 -29.34
CA ASN A 85 30.05 5.01 -30.64
C ASN A 85 30.65 3.82 -31.41
N THR A 86 29.91 3.29 -32.37
CA THR A 86 30.35 2.20 -33.23
C THR A 86 31.40 2.63 -34.27
N ASN A 87 31.76 3.89 -34.32
CA ASN A 87 32.79 4.39 -35.23
C ASN A 87 33.95 5.00 -34.40
N ASN A 88 35.10 4.34 -34.43
CA ASN A 88 36.36 4.77 -33.80
C ASN A 88 36.87 6.11 -34.40
N LYS A 89 36.12 7.19 -34.25
CA LYS A 89 36.63 8.55 -34.44
C LYS A 89 36.82 9.15 -33.05
N GLU A 90 38.07 9.43 -32.72
CA GLU A 90 38.44 10.19 -31.54
C GLU A 90 37.65 11.51 -31.52
N ILE A 91 36.80 11.68 -30.54
CA ILE A 91 36.05 12.93 -30.29
C ILE A 91 37.05 13.87 -29.62
N PRO A 92 37.32 15.04 -30.16
CA PRO A 92 38.23 15.99 -29.53
C PRO A 92 37.69 16.40 -28.14
N PRO A 93 38.56 16.49 -27.11
CA PRO A 93 38.14 16.55 -25.70
C PRO A 93 37.57 17.90 -25.24
N ASN A 94 37.34 18.86 -26.11
CA ASN A 94 37.21 20.26 -25.65
C ASN A 94 35.91 21.00 -25.96
N ASN A 95 34.81 20.38 -26.35
CA ASN A 95 33.57 21.15 -26.61
C ASN A 95 32.27 20.51 -26.15
N PHE A 96 32.26 19.79 -25.02
CA PHE A 96 31.01 19.51 -24.36
C PHE A 96 30.66 20.64 -23.39
N CYS A 97 29.96 21.66 -23.90
CA CYS A 97 29.16 22.51 -23.01
C CYS A 97 28.11 21.60 -22.35
N TYR A 98 28.40 21.13 -21.14
CA TYR A 98 27.45 20.44 -20.31
C TYR A 98 26.40 21.47 -19.84
N THR A 99 25.35 21.63 -20.61
CA THR A 99 24.17 22.32 -20.12
C THR A 99 23.46 21.34 -19.21
N PRO A 100 23.36 21.60 -17.92
CA PRO A 100 22.62 20.73 -17.03
C PRO A 100 21.19 20.57 -17.59
N PRO A 101 20.61 19.34 -17.59
CA PRO A 101 19.28 19.13 -18.11
C PRO A 101 18.29 20.01 -17.34
N ILE A 102 17.53 20.82 -18.04
CA ILE A 102 16.50 21.66 -17.44
C ILE A 102 15.28 20.77 -17.22
N PHE A 103 14.96 20.53 -15.94
CA PHE A 103 13.79 19.78 -15.57
C PHE A 103 12.59 20.72 -15.38
N SER A 104 11.46 20.38 -15.93
CA SER A 104 10.19 20.98 -15.56
C SER A 104 9.38 20.02 -14.73
N THR A 105 8.79 20.53 -13.67
CA THR A 105 7.86 19.80 -12.83
C THR A 105 6.45 20.18 -13.20
N ARG A 106 5.58 19.17 -13.36
CA ARG A 106 4.16 19.34 -13.60
C ARG A 106 3.37 18.52 -12.60
N ILE A 107 2.35 19.14 -12.00
CA ILE A 107 1.39 18.47 -11.14
C ILE A 107 0.07 18.44 -11.89
N VAL A 108 -0.53 17.26 -11.98
CA VAL A 108 -1.85 17.05 -12.58
C VAL A 108 -2.75 16.44 -11.52
N THR A 109 -3.78 17.16 -11.13
CA THR A 109 -4.83 16.66 -10.24
C THR A 109 -5.91 16.00 -11.07
N ILE A 110 -6.33 14.82 -10.67
CA ILE A 110 -7.30 13.97 -11.36
C ILE A 110 -8.43 13.69 -10.40
N HIS A 111 -9.63 14.03 -10.79
CA HIS A 111 -10.86 13.69 -10.09
C HIS A 111 -11.51 12.48 -10.77
N THR A 112 -12.00 11.53 -9.99
CA THR A 112 -12.69 10.36 -10.57
C THR A 112 -13.98 10.73 -11.27
N GLU A 113 -14.55 11.90 -11.00
CA GLU A 113 -15.71 12.45 -11.72
C GLU A 113 -15.38 12.91 -13.15
N ASP A 114 -14.08 13.12 -13.48
CA ASP A 114 -13.64 13.52 -14.83
C ASP A 114 -13.63 12.33 -15.81
N ARG A 115 -13.91 11.11 -15.34
CA ARG A 115 -13.96 9.91 -16.18
C ARG A 115 -15.15 9.90 -17.12
N ASP A 116 -15.04 9.24 -18.23
CA ASP A 116 -16.20 8.90 -19.08
C ASP A 116 -17.07 7.86 -18.36
N ILE A 117 -18.15 8.32 -17.73
CA ILE A 117 -19.06 7.48 -16.92
C ILE A 117 -19.76 6.39 -17.77
N LEU A 118 -19.99 6.65 -19.05
CA LEU A 118 -20.60 5.64 -19.93
C LEU A 118 -19.65 4.48 -20.21
N LYS A 119 -18.37 4.77 -20.37
CA LYS A 119 -17.32 3.77 -20.60
C LYS A 119 -16.82 3.15 -19.29
N TYR A 120 -16.72 3.94 -18.25
CA TYR A 120 -16.21 3.57 -16.92
C TYR A 120 -17.22 3.93 -15.84
N PRO A 121 -18.24 3.11 -15.60
CA PRO A 121 -19.31 3.43 -14.65
C PRO A 121 -18.82 3.47 -13.20
N PHE A 122 -17.72 2.78 -12.88
CA PHE A 122 -17.17 2.69 -11.53
C PHE A 122 -15.86 3.48 -11.38
N GLU A 123 -15.64 4.02 -10.19
CA GLU A 123 -14.47 4.84 -9.82
C GLU A 123 -13.17 4.00 -9.71
N ASN A 124 -13.30 2.70 -9.61
CA ASN A 124 -12.18 1.80 -9.38
C ASN A 124 -11.36 1.47 -10.64
N THR A 125 -11.89 1.75 -11.83
CA THR A 125 -11.18 1.56 -13.09
C THR A 125 -11.62 2.59 -14.09
N PHE A 126 -10.71 3.44 -14.56
CA PHE A 126 -11.01 4.48 -15.54
C PHE A 126 -9.75 4.97 -16.27
N GLU A 127 -9.97 5.66 -17.37
CA GLU A 127 -8.94 6.31 -18.18
C GLU A 127 -9.27 7.79 -18.30
N VAL A 128 -8.25 8.63 -18.23
CA VAL A 128 -8.38 10.07 -18.46
C VAL A 128 -7.37 10.55 -19.50
N GLU A 129 -7.78 11.56 -20.27
CA GLU A 129 -6.86 12.34 -21.10
C GLU A 129 -6.23 13.44 -20.27
N LEU A 130 -4.92 13.60 -20.41
CA LEU A 130 -4.24 14.68 -19.72
C LEU A 130 -4.55 16.03 -20.39
N PRO A 131 -4.63 17.14 -19.61
CA PRO A 131 -4.93 18.48 -20.16
C PRO A 131 -3.93 18.92 -21.24
N SER A 132 -2.75 18.37 -21.22
CA SER A 132 -1.75 18.51 -22.28
C SER A 132 -0.86 17.30 -22.31
N VAL A 133 -0.37 16.95 -23.48
CA VAL A 133 0.59 15.87 -23.66
C VAL A 133 1.90 16.19 -22.93
N LEU A 134 2.31 15.34 -22.00
CA LEU A 134 3.60 15.41 -21.35
C LEU A 134 4.66 14.82 -22.26
N LYS A 135 5.77 15.52 -22.43
CA LYS A 135 6.88 15.09 -23.29
C LYS A 135 8.13 14.80 -22.46
N ASN A 136 8.90 13.80 -22.88
CA ASN A 136 10.19 13.44 -22.29
C ASN A 136 10.11 13.28 -20.75
N THR A 137 9.11 12.55 -20.29
CA THR A 137 8.88 12.29 -18.86
C THR A 137 9.95 11.37 -18.29
N LEU A 138 10.57 11.79 -17.20
CA LEU A 138 11.64 11.08 -16.47
C LEU A 138 11.14 10.36 -15.24
N SER A 139 10.15 10.94 -14.55
CA SER A 139 9.59 10.34 -13.35
C SER A 139 8.12 10.68 -13.18
N ILE A 140 7.42 9.78 -12.53
CA ILE A 140 6.03 9.92 -12.09
C ILE A 140 5.98 9.66 -10.60
N GLU A 141 5.32 10.54 -9.86
CA GLU A 141 5.17 10.45 -8.41
C GLU A 141 3.70 10.64 -8.03
N LEU A 142 3.18 9.79 -7.13
CA LEU A 142 1.92 10.06 -6.46
C LEU A 142 2.18 11.15 -5.41
N PHE A 143 1.68 12.36 -5.67
CA PHE A 143 1.92 13.53 -4.84
C PHE A 143 0.97 13.59 -3.65
N ASP A 144 -0.30 13.37 -3.89
CA ASP A 144 -1.35 13.26 -2.88
C ASP A 144 -2.50 12.37 -3.36
N ILE A 145 -3.32 11.90 -2.44
CA ILE A 145 -4.57 11.21 -2.71
C ILE A 145 -5.55 11.40 -1.56
N THR A 146 -6.80 11.68 -1.90
CA THR A 146 -7.92 11.74 -0.95
C THR A 146 -8.92 10.67 -1.30
N LEU A 147 -9.01 9.62 -0.48
CA LEU A 147 -9.94 8.50 -0.67
C LEU A 147 -11.23 8.71 0.12
N PRO A 148 -12.36 8.14 -0.32
CA PRO A 148 -13.57 8.06 0.48
C PRO A 148 -13.30 7.36 1.81
N THR A 149 -13.92 7.83 2.87
CA THR A 149 -13.75 7.26 4.22
C THR A 149 -14.80 6.25 4.59
N PHE A 150 -15.89 6.23 3.84
CA PHE A 150 -17.01 5.34 4.07
C PHE A 150 -16.96 4.19 3.08
N TYR A 151 -16.87 2.97 3.59
CA TYR A 151 -16.89 1.73 2.83
C TYR A 151 -17.64 0.67 3.60
N TYR A 152 -18.16 -0.32 2.89
CA TYR A 152 -18.78 -1.47 3.55
C TYR A 152 -17.72 -2.51 3.91
N ASN A 153 -17.63 -2.83 5.19
CA ASN A 153 -16.79 -3.93 5.67
C ASN A 153 -17.50 -5.29 5.57
N ILE A 154 -18.83 -5.31 5.55
CA ILE A 154 -19.64 -6.47 5.25
C ILE A 154 -20.45 -6.20 3.99
N SER A 155 -20.24 -6.98 2.93
CA SER A 155 -20.96 -6.79 1.67
C SER A 155 -21.02 -8.06 0.81
N LYS A 156 -22.03 -8.12 -0.06
CA LYS A 156 -22.11 -9.17 -1.09
C LYS A 156 -20.92 -9.12 -2.04
N TYR A 157 -20.39 -7.93 -2.30
CA TYR A 157 -19.22 -7.73 -3.14
C TYR A 157 -17.97 -8.38 -2.55
N LEU A 158 -17.77 -8.25 -1.23
CA LEU A 158 -16.68 -8.90 -0.50
C LEU A 158 -16.96 -10.36 -0.17
N GLN A 159 -18.15 -10.88 -0.49
CA GLN A 159 -18.56 -12.26 -0.26
C GLN A 159 -18.53 -12.66 1.23
N ASN A 160 -18.83 -11.71 2.13
CA ASN A 160 -18.77 -11.93 3.58
C ASN A 160 -20.10 -11.62 4.31
N THR A 161 -21.23 -11.91 3.65
CA THR A 161 -22.55 -11.68 4.23
C THR A 161 -23.25 -12.93 4.75
N LYS A 162 -22.74 -14.12 4.42
CA LYS A 162 -23.47 -15.39 4.64
C LYS A 162 -22.97 -16.18 5.84
N LEU A 163 -23.89 -16.76 6.56
CA LEU A 163 -23.64 -17.69 7.66
C LEU A 163 -24.69 -18.82 7.62
N TRP A 164 -24.30 -20.04 8.01
CA TRP A 164 -25.18 -21.20 8.02
C TRP A 164 -25.25 -21.81 9.42
N PHE A 165 -26.46 -22.17 9.87
CA PHE A 165 -26.65 -22.80 11.15
C PHE A 165 -27.80 -23.80 11.12
N SER A 166 -27.86 -24.69 12.09
CA SER A 166 -28.99 -25.57 12.34
C SER A 166 -29.28 -25.71 13.84
N ILE A 167 -30.52 -26.05 14.16
CA ILE A 167 -30.96 -26.46 15.50
C ILE A 167 -31.47 -27.89 15.36
N PRO A 168 -30.64 -28.92 15.63
CA PRO A 168 -30.96 -30.32 15.33
C PRO A 168 -32.28 -30.83 15.92
N PHE A 169 -32.74 -30.24 17.01
CA PHE A 169 -34.01 -30.57 17.62
C PHE A 169 -35.20 -30.22 16.70
N TYR A 170 -35.11 -29.15 15.92
CA TYR A 170 -36.20 -28.73 15.02
C TYR A 170 -35.86 -28.96 13.55
N PHE A 171 -34.63 -28.73 13.14
CA PHE A 171 -34.17 -28.93 11.78
C PHE A 171 -32.67 -29.24 11.74
N THR A 172 -32.33 -30.32 11.06
CA THR A 172 -30.95 -30.80 10.89
C THR A 172 -30.28 -30.15 9.66
N GLU A 173 -31.06 -29.84 8.63
CA GLU A 173 -30.57 -29.17 7.44
C GLU A 173 -30.20 -27.73 7.77
N PRO A 174 -28.95 -27.31 7.43
CA PRO A 174 -28.52 -25.95 7.68
C PRO A 174 -29.35 -24.92 6.91
N ILE A 175 -29.72 -23.86 7.59
CA ILE A 175 -30.39 -22.70 6.98
C ILE A 175 -29.43 -21.51 6.89
N GLU A 176 -29.63 -20.72 5.86
CA GLU A 176 -28.79 -19.55 5.55
C GLU A 176 -29.27 -18.29 6.28
N ILE A 177 -28.32 -17.53 6.81
CA ILE A 177 -28.52 -16.15 7.22
C ILE A 177 -27.74 -15.28 6.26
N ILE A 178 -28.34 -14.17 5.84
CA ILE A 178 -27.70 -13.18 5.00
C ILE A 178 -27.73 -11.84 5.72
N MET A 179 -26.56 -11.36 6.12
CA MET A 179 -26.41 -10.01 6.67
C MET A 179 -26.59 -8.97 5.55
N PRO A 180 -27.33 -7.88 5.79
CA PRO A 180 -27.34 -6.76 4.88
C PRO A 180 -25.94 -6.18 4.66
N SER A 181 -25.66 -5.68 3.46
CA SER A 181 -24.40 -4.97 3.22
C SER A 181 -24.38 -3.67 3.98
N GLY A 182 -23.25 -3.37 4.67
CA GLY A 182 -23.11 -2.18 5.49
C GLY A 182 -21.71 -2.00 6.08
N ASN A 183 -21.53 -0.87 6.72
CA ASN A 183 -20.36 -0.59 7.54
C ASN A 183 -20.74 -0.81 9.01
N TYR A 184 -20.29 -1.92 9.56
CA TYR A 184 -20.65 -2.39 10.90
C TYR A 184 -19.50 -2.19 11.88
N THR A 185 -19.85 -1.77 13.09
CA THR A 185 -18.99 -1.97 14.26
C THR A 185 -19.15 -3.39 14.80
N TYR A 186 -18.27 -3.84 15.69
CA TYR A 186 -18.39 -5.15 16.34
C TYR A 186 -19.73 -5.32 17.06
N ASN A 187 -20.25 -4.25 17.71
CA ASN A 187 -21.53 -4.26 18.38
C ASN A 187 -22.71 -4.32 17.41
N ASP A 188 -22.63 -3.61 16.29
CA ASP A 188 -23.68 -3.66 15.26
C ASP A 188 -23.82 -5.08 14.69
N ILE A 189 -22.70 -5.77 14.49
CA ILE A 189 -22.70 -7.17 14.07
C ILE A 189 -23.42 -8.06 15.11
N CYS A 190 -23.14 -7.84 16.40
CA CYS A 190 -23.81 -8.59 17.46
C CYS A 190 -25.33 -8.41 17.42
N VAL A 191 -25.77 -7.17 17.29
CA VAL A 191 -27.20 -6.81 17.24
C VAL A 191 -27.85 -7.44 16.01
N GLU A 192 -27.27 -7.25 14.83
CA GLU A 192 -27.85 -7.73 13.58
C GLU A 192 -27.86 -9.27 13.50
N LEU A 193 -26.77 -9.94 13.90
CA LEU A 193 -26.74 -11.41 13.95
C LEU A 193 -27.73 -11.98 14.95
N THR A 194 -27.85 -11.38 16.14
CA THR A 194 -28.86 -11.79 17.12
C THR A 194 -30.27 -11.71 16.54
N LYS A 195 -30.59 -10.60 15.91
CA LYS A 195 -31.89 -10.37 15.25
C LYS A 195 -32.13 -11.41 14.15
N LEU A 196 -31.19 -11.54 13.20
CA LEU A 196 -31.33 -12.45 12.06
C LEU A 196 -31.44 -13.92 12.47
N LEU A 197 -30.65 -14.38 13.45
CA LEU A 197 -30.75 -15.74 13.98
C LEU A 197 -32.14 -16.04 14.53
N ASN A 198 -32.68 -15.11 15.32
CA ASN A 198 -34.01 -15.27 15.91
C ASN A 198 -35.14 -15.20 14.86
N GLU A 199 -35.04 -14.23 13.92
CA GLU A 199 -36.03 -14.06 12.86
C GLU A 199 -36.09 -15.28 11.92
N VAL A 200 -34.92 -15.75 11.43
CA VAL A 200 -34.84 -16.86 10.50
C VAL A 200 -35.31 -18.16 11.20
N THR A 201 -34.95 -18.36 12.48
CA THR A 201 -35.45 -19.50 13.28
C THR A 201 -36.97 -19.43 13.42
N THR A 202 -37.53 -18.26 13.75
CA THR A 202 -38.97 -18.06 13.85
C THR A 202 -39.69 -18.41 12.55
N GLN A 203 -39.18 -17.94 11.42
CA GLN A 203 -39.73 -18.22 10.09
C GLN A 203 -39.67 -19.73 9.77
N LYS A 204 -38.53 -20.37 10.11
CA LYS A 204 -38.38 -21.82 9.92
C LYS A 204 -39.36 -22.60 10.75
N LEU A 205 -39.49 -22.27 12.05
CA LEU A 205 -40.46 -22.96 12.96
C LEU A 205 -41.91 -22.72 12.54
N TYR A 206 -42.21 -21.53 12.01
CA TYR A 206 -43.51 -21.29 11.39
C TYR A 206 -43.77 -22.19 10.17
N SER A 207 -42.78 -22.32 9.29
CA SER A 207 -42.89 -23.18 8.10
C SER A 207 -43.03 -24.65 8.43
N LEU A 208 -42.55 -25.07 9.61
CA LEU A 208 -42.71 -26.42 10.14
C LEU A 208 -44.05 -26.64 10.92
N GLY A 209 -44.87 -25.59 11.05
CA GLY A 209 -46.13 -25.63 11.79
C GLY A 209 -45.97 -25.66 13.31
N ILE A 210 -44.77 -25.36 13.83
CA ILE A 210 -44.48 -25.36 15.28
C ILE A 210 -44.88 -24.02 15.91
N TYR A 211 -44.64 -22.92 15.18
CA TYR A 211 -44.97 -21.56 15.64
C TYR A 211 -46.16 -21.00 14.89
N VAL A 212 -46.88 -20.08 15.55
CA VAL A 212 -48.01 -19.32 14.99
C VAL A 212 -47.67 -17.84 15.00
N LEU A 213 -47.46 -17.26 13.82
CA LEU A 213 -47.18 -15.82 13.69
C LEU A 213 -48.50 -15.01 13.78
N PRO A 214 -48.45 -13.79 14.37
CA PRO A 214 -47.29 -13.11 15.00
C PRO A 214 -47.11 -13.42 16.51
N THR A 215 -47.87 -14.35 17.07
CA THR A 215 -47.97 -14.58 18.52
C THR A 215 -46.78 -15.29 19.14
N THR A 216 -46.04 -16.09 18.34
CA THR A 216 -44.93 -16.87 18.84
C THR A 216 -43.67 -16.49 18.08
N GLN A 217 -42.62 -16.07 18.81
CA GLN A 217 -41.33 -15.70 18.24
C GLN A 217 -40.21 -16.43 18.98
N TYR A 218 -39.17 -16.80 18.24
CA TYR A 218 -37.96 -17.36 18.80
C TYR A 218 -37.04 -16.19 19.23
N THR A 219 -36.58 -16.19 20.48
CA THR A 219 -35.82 -15.10 21.06
C THR A 219 -34.61 -15.57 21.87
N TYR A 220 -34.21 -16.84 21.72
CA TYR A 220 -33.21 -17.46 22.57
C TYR A 220 -31.78 -17.30 22.09
N PHE A 221 -31.54 -16.86 20.83
CA PHE A 221 -30.21 -16.52 20.37
C PHE A 221 -29.78 -15.15 20.86
N SER A 222 -28.52 -15.06 21.26
CA SER A 222 -27.81 -13.81 21.46
C SER A 222 -26.36 -13.94 21.00
N VAL A 223 -25.82 -12.89 20.38
CA VAL A 223 -24.42 -12.80 19.95
C VAL A 223 -23.76 -11.69 20.73
N THR A 224 -22.58 -11.95 21.28
CA THR A 224 -21.81 -10.99 22.06
C THR A 224 -20.38 -10.92 21.57
N TYR A 225 -19.73 -9.77 21.79
CA TYR A 225 -18.33 -9.55 21.44
C TYR A 225 -17.53 -9.18 22.69
N ASN A 226 -16.46 -9.94 22.94
CA ASN A 226 -15.50 -9.62 24.00
C ASN A 226 -14.39 -8.72 23.43
N ILE A 227 -14.35 -7.47 23.86
CA ILE A 227 -13.39 -6.47 23.36
C ILE A 227 -11.94 -6.78 23.77
N ILE A 228 -11.74 -7.47 24.91
CA ILE A 228 -10.41 -7.80 25.43
C ILE A 228 -9.82 -8.95 24.62
N GLU A 229 -10.59 -10.01 24.48
CA GLU A 229 -10.18 -11.22 23.75
C GLU A 229 -10.39 -11.10 22.23
N ARG A 230 -11.14 -10.06 21.79
CA ARG A 230 -11.54 -9.85 20.39
C ARG A 230 -12.24 -11.07 19.79
N THR A 231 -13.13 -11.69 20.56
CA THR A 231 -13.85 -12.91 20.17
C THR A 231 -15.34 -12.68 20.13
N PHE A 232 -16.01 -13.32 19.17
CA PHE A 232 -17.47 -13.41 19.13
C PHE A 232 -17.94 -14.68 19.81
N THR A 233 -19.01 -14.56 20.60
CA THR A 233 -19.68 -15.68 21.24
C THR A 233 -21.15 -15.72 20.81
N PHE A 234 -21.56 -16.84 20.25
CA PHE A 234 -22.93 -17.16 19.94
C PHE A 234 -23.52 -17.92 21.12
N ASN A 235 -24.62 -17.45 21.67
CA ASN A 235 -25.31 -18.07 22.80
C ASN A 235 -26.73 -18.46 22.38
N ASN A 236 -27.22 -19.58 22.91
CA ASN A 236 -28.63 -19.96 22.87
C ASN A 236 -29.02 -20.42 24.24
N THR A 237 -30.09 -19.85 24.81
CA THR A 237 -30.53 -20.12 26.17
C THR A 237 -31.54 -21.28 26.26
N GLN A 238 -31.81 -21.97 25.18
CA GLN A 238 -32.75 -23.04 25.15
C GLN A 238 -32.27 -24.27 24.38
N ASP A 239 -31.72 -24.07 23.18
CA ASP A 239 -31.50 -25.14 22.21
C ASP A 239 -30.03 -25.31 21.84
N TYR A 240 -29.62 -26.57 21.73
CA TYR A 240 -28.36 -26.94 21.10
C TYR A 240 -28.38 -26.54 19.61
N PHE A 241 -27.30 -25.92 19.13
CA PHE A 241 -27.18 -25.48 17.76
C PHE A 241 -25.82 -25.80 17.16
N ILE A 242 -25.75 -25.79 15.84
CA ILE A 242 -24.52 -26.03 15.05
C ILE A 242 -24.31 -24.89 14.07
N LEU A 243 -23.09 -24.35 14.04
CA LEU A 243 -22.65 -23.40 13.03
C LEU A 243 -21.84 -24.13 11.94
N TRP A 244 -22.27 -23.98 10.70
CA TRP A 244 -21.70 -24.69 9.55
C TRP A 244 -20.80 -23.80 8.74
N PHE A 245 -19.51 -23.65 9.14
CA PHE A 245 -18.54 -22.82 8.46
C PHE A 245 -17.68 -23.59 7.44
N ASP A 246 -17.88 -24.86 7.29
CA ASP A 246 -17.28 -25.71 6.27
C ASP A 246 -18.08 -25.78 4.96
N LYS A 247 -19.18 -25.05 4.86
CA LYS A 247 -20.04 -25.03 3.68
C LYS A 247 -19.45 -24.19 2.57
N LYS A 248 -19.37 -24.77 1.37
CA LYS A 248 -18.90 -24.12 0.14
C LYS A 248 -19.77 -22.92 -0.27
N SER A 249 -21.04 -22.95 0.09
CA SER A 249 -22.05 -21.97 -0.31
C SER A 249 -21.90 -20.57 0.29
N VAL A 250 -20.89 -20.33 1.14
CA VAL A 250 -20.52 -18.97 1.55
C VAL A 250 -20.02 -18.11 0.38
N TYR A 251 -19.58 -18.74 -0.72
CA TYR A 251 -19.15 -18.08 -1.95
C TYR A 251 -20.08 -18.43 -3.11
N ASP A 252 -20.76 -17.43 -3.67
CA ASP A 252 -21.76 -17.64 -4.72
C ASP A 252 -21.17 -18.18 -6.04
N ASN A 253 -19.93 -17.80 -6.38
CA ASN A 253 -19.30 -18.10 -7.66
C ASN A 253 -18.02 -18.93 -7.53
N CYS A 254 -17.89 -19.74 -6.50
CA CYS A 254 -16.70 -20.55 -6.30
C CYS A 254 -16.78 -21.86 -7.07
N PHE A 255 -15.97 -22.00 -8.11
CA PHE A 255 -15.79 -23.27 -8.82
C PHE A 255 -14.89 -24.21 -8.00
N PHE A 256 -15.31 -25.46 -7.85
CA PHE A 256 -14.60 -26.51 -7.12
C PHE A 256 -14.37 -26.19 -5.62
N ASP A 257 -13.35 -26.81 -5.05
CA ASP A 257 -12.93 -26.61 -3.65
C ASP A 257 -12.05 -25.37 -3.44
N ALA A 258 -12.08 -24.42 -4.36
CA ALA A 258 -11.24 -23.23 -4.32
C ALA A 258 -11.45 -22.41 -3.04
N TRP A 259 -12.68 -22.37 -2.51
CA TRP A 259 -12.97 -21.68 -1.25
C TRP A 259 -12.13 -22.22 -0.07
N LYS A 260 -11.71 -23.49 -0.12
CA LYS A 260 -10.84 -24.07 0.92
C LYS A 260 -9.48 -23.41 0.96
N MET A 261 -9.01 -22.87 -0.17
CA MET A 261 -7.72 -22.22 -0.32
C MET A 261 -7.79 -20.71 -0.04
N LEU A 262 -8.98 -20.11 0.02
CA LEU A 262 -9.13 -18.69 0.28
C LEU A 262 -8.75 -18.35 1.72
N THR A 263 -7.93 -17.35 1.90
CA THR A 263 -7.56 -16.83 3.22
C THR A 263 -8.73 -16.08 3.83
N HIS A 264 -9.37 -15.18 3.05
CA HIS A 264 -10.59 -14.47 3.43
C HIS A 264 -11.77 -15.19 2.80
N TRP A 265 -12.46 -16.01 3.56
CA TRP A 265 -13.41 -16.99 3.04
C TRP A 265 -14.86 -16.76 3.49
N GLY A 266 -15.22 -15.55 3.84
CA GLY A 266 -16.59 -15.19 4.19
C GLY A 266 -16.75 -14.60 5.58
N LEU A 267 -18.00 -14.39 6.02
CA LEU A 267 -18.35 -13.75 7.28
C LEU A 267 -17.69 -14.42 8.49
N ALA A 268 -17.69 -15.72 8.55
CA ALA A 268 -17.12 -16.45 9.68
C ALA A 268 -15.61 -16.20 9.86
N TYR A 269 -14.87 -15.92 8.78
CA TYR A 269 -13.48 -15.48 8.89
C TYR A 269 -13.36 -14.13 9.63
N ASN A 270 -14.21 -13.16 9.27
CA ASN A 270 -14.26 -11.86 9.93
C ASN A 270 -14.61 -11.96 11.42
N LEU A 271 -15.46 -12.94 11.77
CA LEU A 271 -15.87 -13.22 13.15
C LEU A 271 -14.82 -14.00 13.95
N GLY A 272 -13.70 -14.41 13.33
CA GLY A 272 -12.63 -15.12 14.00
C GLY A 272 -12.80 -16.63 14.11
N PHE A 273 -13.48 -17.27 13.16
CA PHE A 273 -13.63 -18.72 13.10
C PHE A 273 -12.71 -19.35 12.05
N TYR A 274 -12.48 -20.68 12.20
CA TYR A 274 -11.88 -21.52 11.17
C TYR A 274 -12.98 -22.16 10.30
N LYS A 275 -12.59 -22.73 9.16
CA LYS A 275 -13.49 -23.47 8.23
C LYS A 275 -13.88 -24.83 8.78
N TYR A 276 -14.52 -24.88 9.94
CA TYR A 276 -15.00 -26.09 10.57
C TYR A 276 -16.48 -25.99 10.88
N THR A 277 -17.11 -27.10 11.11
CA THR A 277 -18.39 -27.16 11.79
C THR A 277 -18.19 -26.99 13.28
N TYR A 278 -18.93 -26.11 13.92
CA TYR A 278 -18.88 -25.83 15.35
C TYR A 278 -20.18 -26.25 15.99
N GLU A 279 -20.07 -27.19 16.89
CA GLU A 279 -21.19 -27.64 17.74
C GLU A 279 -21.19 -26.84 19.03
N SER A 280 -22.37 -26.38 19.47
CA SER A 280 -22.48 -25.63 20.70
C SER A 280 -22.20 -26.51 21.91
N GLN A 281 -21.52 -25.94 22.90
CA GLN A 281 -21.22 -26.61 24.16
C GLN A 281 -22.12 -26.07 25.25
N ILE A 282 -22.63 -26.96 26.09
CA ILE A 282 -23.40 -26.55 27.25
C ILE A 282 -22.48 -26.06 28.36
N ILE A 283 -22.66 -24.79 28.77
CA ILE A 283 -21.91 -24.24 29.90
C ILE A 283 -22.64 -24.47 31.22
N ASP A 284 -23.96 -24.31 31.21
CA ASP A 284 -24.80 -24.45 32.40
C ASP A 284 -25.95 -25.42 32.10
N THR A 285 -25.85 -26.57 32.71
CA THR A 285 -26.89 -27.63 32.56
C THR A 285 -28.20 -27.27 33.27
N SER A 286 -28.15 -26.37 34.24
CA SER A 286 -29.36 -25.95 34.98
C SER A 286 -30.16 -24.91 34.22
N LEU A 287 -29.46 -24.08 33.40
CA LEU A 287 -30.09 -23.04 32.60
C LEU A 287 -30.16 -23.37 31.09
N ASN A 288 -29.67 -24.54 30.66
CA ASN A 288 -29.62 -24.98 29.26
C ASN A 288 -28.92 -23.95 28.34
N ILE A 289 -27.83 -23.33 28.81
CA ILE A 289 -27.09 -22.34 28.03
C ILE A 289 -26.07 -23.03 27.13
N TYR A 290 -26.25 -22.90 25.84
CA TYR A 290 -25.38 -23.41 24.79
C TYR A 290 -24.55 -22.30 24.15
N ILE A 291 -23.25 -22.50 23.98
CA ILE A 291 -22.38 -21.50 23.41
C ILE A 291 -21.44 -22.03 22.33
N VAL A 292 -21.05 -21.13 21.42
CA VAL A 292 -19.92 -21.26 20.50
C VAL A 292 -19.13 -19.97 20.51
N THR A 293 -17.85 -20.03 20.87
CA THR A 293 -16.96 -18.88 20.88
C THR A 293 -15.94 -18.99 19.75
N SER A 294 -15.63 -17.90 19.10
CA SER A 294 -14.60 -17.86 18.04
C SER A 294 -13.22 -18.19 18.60
N THR A 295 -12.42 -18.87 17.79
CA THR A 295 -11.12 -19.42 18.19
C THR A 295 -9.93 -18.57 17.74
N LYS A 296 -10.21 -17.55 16.94
CA LYS A 296 -9.25 -16.54 16.47
C LYS A 296 -9.72 -15.16 16.86
N LEU A 297 -8.82 -14.19 16.77
CA LEU A 297 -9.19 -12.77 16.84
C LEU A 297 -10.10 -12.41 15.67
N ALA A 298 -11.20 -11.76 15.99
CA ALA A 298 -12.09 -11.20 14.97
C ALA A 298 -11.43 -9.99 14.30
N ASP A 299 -11.60 -9.91 12.98
CA ASP A 299 -11.16 -8.77 12.18
C ASP A 299 -12.22 -8.46 11.12
N ILE A 300 -12.89 -7.35 11.29
CA ILE A 300 -13.94 -6.90 10.37
C ILE A 300 -13.41 -5.92 9.31
N ASP A 301 -12.18 -5.41 9.49
CA ASP A 301 -11.54 -4.43 8.60
C ASP A 301 -10.35 -5.07 7.86
N ILE A 302 -10.53 -6.26 7.31
CA ILE A 302 -9.48 -7.06 6.67
C ILE A 302 -8.84 -6.39 5.44
N TYR A 303 -9.55 -5.46 4.80
CA TYR A 303 -9.09 -4.77 3.60
C TYR A 303 -8.57 -3.35 3.93
N ASN A 304 -7.48 -3.29 4.67
CA ASN A 304 -6.84 -2.04 5.09
C ASN A 304 -5.81 -1.49 4.10
N THR A 305 -5.61 -2.17 2.97
CA THR A 305 -4.62 -1.80 1.97
C THR A 305 -5.24 -1.84 0.58
N ILE A 306 -5.07 -0.75 -0.16
CA ILE A 306 -5.47 -0.62 -1.56
C ILE A 306 -4.20 -0.48 -2.41
N TYR A 307 -4.19 -1.12 -3.57
CA TYR A 307 -3.16 -0.99 -4.57
C TYR A 307 -3.69 -0.16 -5.73
N MET A 308 -2.96 0.92 -6.03
CA MET A 308 -3.21 1.77 -7.19
C MET A 308 -2.32 1.30 -8.33
N GLU A 309 -2.92 0.99 -9.45
CA GLU A 309 -2.23 0.65 -10.70
C GLU A 309 -2.35 1.83 -11.67
N ILE A 310 -1.26 2.11 -12.37
CA ILE A 310 -1.24 2.99 -13.54
C ILE A 310 -0.70 2.17 -14.68
N ASP A 311 -1.52 1.95 -15.72
CA ASP A 311 -1.12 1.11 -16.86
C ASP A 311 0.22 1.58 -17.43
N THR A 312 1.12 0.63 -17.71
CA THR A 312 2.52 0.81 -18.14
C THR A 312 3.48 1.41 -17.09
N PHE A 313 2.99 1.98 -15.98
CA PHE A 313 3.83 2.64 -14.98
C PHE A 313 3.93 1.90 -13.64
N ASN A 314 3.40 0.69 -13.54
CA ASN A 314 3.54 -0.13 -12.35
C ASN A 314 5.00 -0.55 -12.12
N TRP A 315 5.42 -0.62 -10.85
CA TRP A 315 6.82 -0.90 -10.48
C TRP A 315 6.99 -1.57 -9.11
N ILE A 316 5.90 -1.71 -8.36
CA ILE A 316 5.87 -2.42 -7.08
C ILE A 316 5.37 -3.82 -7.37
N ASP A 317 6.21 -4.82 -7.18
CA ASP A 317 5.85 -6.21 -7.38
C ASP A 317 5.18 -6.78 -6.12
N GLU A 318 4.09 -7.51 -6.32
CA GLU A 318 3.36 -8.21 -5.27
C GLU A 318 3.29 -9.69 -5.59
N ILE A 319 3.48 -10.52 -4.58
CA ILE A 319 3.27 -11.96 -4.70
C ILE A 319 1.76 -12.22 -4.71
N ASN A 320 1.27 -12.88 -5.75
CA ASN A 320 -0.14 -13.28 -5.82
C ASN A 320 -0.49 -14.24 -4.69
N PRO A 321 -1.66 -14.08 -4.05
CA PRO A 321 -2.17 -15.09 -3.14
C PRO A 321 -2.24 -16.47 -3.83
N TYR A 322 -1.85 -17.51 -3.13
CA TYR A 322 -1.82 -18.89 -3.65
C TYR A 322 -3.16 -19.33 -4.23
N SER A 323 -4.26 -18.94 -3.58
CA SER A 323 -5.63 -19.20 -4.02
C SER A 323 -5.94 -18.65 -5.42
N ILE A 324 -5.40 -17.50 -5.77
CA ILE A 324 -5.62 -16.87 -7.07
C ILE A 324 -4.82 -17.59 -8.17
N SER A 325 -3.58 -17.97 -7.86
CA SER A 325 -2.70 -18.65 -8.83
C SER A 325 -3.24 -20.03 -9.25
N THR A 326 -4.04 -20.67 -8.41
CA THR A 326 -4.56 -22.03 -8.66
C THR A 326 -5.97 -22.06 -9.20
N THR A 327 -6.75 -20.99 -9.04
CA THR A 327 -8.20 -21.05 -9.29
C THR A 327 -8.71 -20.14 -10.39
N ASN A 328 -7.91 -19.22 -10.91
CA ASN A 328 -8.33 -18.19 -11.87
C ASN A 328 -9.66 -17.49 -11.46
N LEU A 329 -9.94 -17.42 -10.16
CA LEU A 329 -11.20 -16.87 -9.64
C LEU A 329 -11.37 -15.39 -9.96
N TYR A 330 -10.27 -14.70 -10.12
CA TYR A 330 -10.24 -13.29 -10.47
C TYR A 330 -9.53 -13.17 -11.81
N ASN A 331 -10.24 -12.61 -12.78
CA ASN A 331 -9.66 -12.32 -14.10
C ASN A 331 -8.63 -11.19 -13.92
N ASN A 332 -7.42 -11.59 -13.61
CA ASN A 332 -6.29 -10.69 -13.54
C ASN A 332 -5.76 -10.54 -14.97
N ASP A 333 -5.88 -9.38 -15.57
CA ASP A 333 -5.38 -9.08 -16.91
C ASP A 333 -3.85 -9.23 -17.03
N PHE A 334 -3.19 -9.41 -15.88
CA PHE A 334 -1.76 -9.67 -15.80
C PHE A 334 -1.51 -11.17 -15.67
N ASN A 335 -1.09 -11.80 -16.77
CA ASN A 335 -0.81 -13.24 -16.87
C ASN A 335 0.44 -13.69 -16.09
N GLY A 336 0.73 -13.12 -14.96
CA GLY A 336 1.91 -13.43 -14.16
C GLY A 336 1.57 -14.05 -12.81
N LYS A 337 2.56 -14.72 -12.21
CA LYS A 337 2.52 -15.14 -10.81
C LYS A 337 2.72 -13.95 -9.84
N VAL A 338 2.96 -12.78 -10.38
CA VAL A 338 3.25 -11.54 -9.66
C VAL A 338 2.30 -10.47 -10.15
N ASN A 339 1.56 -9.86 -9.24
CA ASN A 339 0.87 -8.61 -9.51
C ASN A 339 1.86 -7.45 -9.42
N ASN A 340 1.57 -6.38 -10.12
CA ASN A 340 2.34 -5.16 -9.96
C ASN A 340 1.42 -3.96 -9.80
N SER A 341 1.90 -2.97 -9.07
CA SER A 341 1.16 -1.75 -8.79
C SER A 341 2.08 -0.53 -8.88
N PHE A 342 1.47 0.63 -8.99
CA PHE A 342 2.18 1.90 -8.94
C PHE A 342 2.39 2.38 -7.51
N ALA A 343 1.37 2.27 -6.66
CA ALA A 343 1.41 2.68 -5.27
C ALA A 343 0.62 1.72 -4.36
N LYS A 344 1.12 1.55 -3.13
CA LYS A 344 0.45 0.82 -2.05
C LYS A 344 -0.11 1.83 -1.05
N LEU A 345 -1.44 1.89 -0.94
CA LEU A 345 -2.16 2.82 -0.10
C LEU A 345 -2.65 2.11 1.16
N ILE A 346 -2.29 2.62 2.34
CA ILE A 346 -2.74 2.07 3.61
C ILE A 346 -3.93 2.89 4.08
N LEU A 347 -5.07 2.25 4.27
CA LEU A 347 -6.26 2.90 4.81
C LEU A 347 -6.12 3.06 6.32
N SER A 348 -6.38 4.25 6.83
CA SER A 348 -6.48 4.46 8.26
C SER A 348 -7.86 5.04 8.59
N ASN A 349 -8.49 4.52 9.63
CA ASN A 349 -9.82 4.97 10.08
C ASN A 349 -9.85 6.43 10.59
N ILE A 350 -8.69 7.07 10.69
CA ILE A 350 -8.55 8.37 11.37
C ILE A 350 -8.49 9.55 10.40
N THR A 351 -8.10 9.34 9.13
CA THR A 351 -7.86 10.45 8.21
C THR A 351 -8.60 10.30 6.88
N LYS A 352 -9.35 11.34 6.52
CA LYS A 352 -10.00 11.45 5.20
C LYS A 352 -9.01 11.60 4.04
N CYS A 353 -7.76 11.95 4.33
CA CYS A 353 -6.71 12.13 3.35
C CYS A 353 -5.59 11.15 3.67
N TYR A 354 -5.25 10.34 2.70
CA TYR A 354 -4.06 9.54 2.76
C TYR A 354 -2.94 10.31 2.06
N ILE A 355 -1.93 10.70 2.83
CA ILE A 355 -0.67 11.20 2.28
C ILE A 355 0.31 10.04 2.44
N PRO A 356 0.85 9.48 1.36
CA PRO A 356 1.88 8.45 1.49
C PRO A 356 3.04 9.01 2.31
N VAL A 357 3.42 8.29 3.36
CA VAL A 357 4.55 8.69 4.22
C VAL A 357 5.84 8.70 3.40
N ASP A 358 5.95 7.78 2.46
CA ASP A 358 7.00 7.74 1.46
C ASP A 358 6.38 8.02 0.09
N LYS A 359 6.87 9.04 -0.56
CA LYS A 359 6.42 9.43 -1.89
C LYS A 359 6.67 8.30 -2.88
N PHE A 360 5.62 7.77 -3.46
CA PHE A 360 5.71 6.78 -4.51
C PHE A 360 6.18 7.45 -5.80
N LYS A 361 7.49 7.56 -5.94
CA LYS A 361 8.15 8.12 -7.11
C LYS A 361 8.80 7.00 -7.93
N ARG A 362 8.30 6.78 -9.12
CA ARG A 362 8.93 5.93 -10.11
C ARG A 362 9.83 6.75 -11.01
N VAL A 363 11.12 6.47 -10.98
CA VAL A 363 12.07 6.96 -11.98
C VAL A 363 12.05 6.01 -13.17
N LEU A 364 11.79 6.53 -14.35
CA LEU A 364 11.68 5.72 -15.55
C LEU A 364 13.09 5.38 -16.08
N PRO A 365 13.35 4.12 -16.50
CA PRO A 365 14.66 3.72 -17.02
C PRO A 365 15.05 4.50 -18.30
N HIS A 366 14.04 4.89 -19.07
CA HIS A 366 14.16 5.73 -20.25
C HIS A 366 13.10 6.83 -20.20
N THR A 367 13.40 7.97 -20.82
CA THR A 367 12.39 9.04 -20.96
C THR A 367 11.23 8.52 -21.82
N VAL A 368 10.01 8.72 -21.32
CA VAL A 368 8.80 8.45 -22.11
C VAL A 368 8.54 9.68 -22.99
N GLU A 369 8.57 9.48 -24.29
CA GLU A 369 8.47 10.59 -25.25
C GLU A 369 7.15 11.36 -25.14
N LYS A 370 6.03 10.64 -24.96
CA LYS A 370 4.71 11.25 -24.88
C LYS A 370 3.80 10.48 -23.94
N ILE A 371 3.15 11.19 -23.03
CA ILE A 371 2.06 10.70 -22.20
C ILE A 371 0.86 11.60 -22.41
N GLY A 372 -0.18 11.10 -23.05
CA GLY A 372 -1.44 11.85 -23.32
C GLY A 372 -2.63 11.29 -22.57
N ARG A 373 -2.56 10.02 -22.15
CA ARG A 373 -3.64 9.30 -21.45
C ARG A 373 -3.05 8.47 -20.33
N LEU A 374 -3.81 8.28 -19.27
CA LEU A 374 -3.49 7.41 -18.15
C LEU A 374 -4.71 6.58 -17.80
N LYS A 375 -4.49 5.28 -17.61
CA LYS A 375 -5.51 4.34 -17.15
C LYS A 375 -5.19 3.92 -15.73
N PHE A 376 -6.18 4.02 -14.86
CA PHE A 376 -6.09 3.73 -13.43
C PHE A 376 -6.92 2.54 -13.07
N ARG A 377 -6.44 1.78 -12.05
CA ARG A 377 -7.18 0.71 -11.41
C ARG A 377 -6.86 0.70 -9.92
N PHE A 378 -7.90 0.50 -9.11
CA PHE A 378 -7.78 0.39 -7.66
C PHE A 378 -8.29 -0.98 -7.22
N ARG A 379 -7.44 -1.75 -6.57
CA ARG A 379 -7.76 -3.12 -6.14
C ARG A 379 -7.21 -3.44 -4.76
N TYR A 380 -7.75 -4.48 -4.16
CA TYR A 380 -7.16 -5.14 -2.99
C TYR A 380 -6.05 -6.11 -3.42
N HIS A 381 -5.31 -6.65 -2.42
CA HIS A 381 -4.22 -7.60 -2.67
C HIS A 381 -4.71 -8.88 -3.40
N ASN A 382 -5.91 -9.34 -3.10
CA ASN A 382 -6.52 -10.51 -3.74
C ASN A 382 -7.02 -10.25 -5.18
N GLY A 383 -6.81 -9.07 -5.74
CA GLY A 383 -7.21 -8.71 -7.09
C GLY A 383 -8.65 -8.20 -7.23
N ILE A 384 -9.47 -8.27 -6.17
CA ILE A 384 -10.81 -7.69 -6.19
C ILE A 384 -10.69 -6.18 -6.32
N LEU A 385 -11.43 -5.58 -7.25
CA LEU A 385 -11.49 -4.13 -7.39
C LEU A 385 -12.11 -3.50 -6.14
N VAL A 386 -11.69 -2.30 -5.80
CA VAL A 386 -12.26 -1.59 -4.64
C VAL A 386 -13.67 -1.11 -4.99
N ASP A 387 -14.61 -1.34 -4.11
CA ASP A 387 -15.95 -0.75 -4.22
C ASP A 387 -15.96 0.58 -3.44
N PHE A 388 -15.92 1.68 -4.16
CA PHE A 388 -16.01 3.03 -3.59
C PHE A 388 -17.43 3.50 -3.35
N MET A 389 -18.43 2.67 -3.54
CA MET A 389 -19.84 2.99 -3.31
C MET A 389 -20.32 4.22 -4.09
N HIS A 390 -19.84 4.37 -5.32
CA HIS A 390 -20.07 5.52 -6.20
C HIS A 390 -19.62 6.87 -5.61
N GLN A 391 -18.68 6.84 -4.66
CA GLN A 391 -18.10 8.06 -4.10
C GLN A 391 -16.91 8.50 -4.95
N ASN A 392 -16.95 9.72 -5.44
CA ASN A 392 -15.83 10.30 -6.16
C ASN A 392 -14.73 10.72 -5.20
N PHE A 393 -13.49 10.63 -5.68
CA PHE A 393 -12.30 11.04 -4.98
C PHE A 393 -11.30 11.68 -5.95
N ASN A 394 -10.19 12.18 -5.42
CA ASN A 394 -9.16 12.81 -6.24
C ASN A 394 -7.75 12.44 -5.77
N PHE A 395 -6.81 12.61 -6.68
CA PHE A 395 -5.39 12.45 -6.41
C PHE A 395 -4.58 13.30 -7.37
N SER A 396 -3.33 13.61 -6.98
CA SER A 396 -2.42 14.39 -7.80
C SER A 396 -1.21 13.57 -8.17
N LEU A 397 -0.82 13.62 -9.43
CA LEU A 397 0.41 13.05 -9.94
C LEU A 397 1.38 14.16 -10.29
N LYS A 398 2.64 14.00 -9.85
CA LYS A 398 3.74 14.89 -10.19
C LYS A 398 4.62 14.22 -11.22
N PHE A 399 4.90 14.94 -12.29
CA PHE A 399 5.74 14.51 -13.39
C PHE A 399 6.99 15.39 -13.47
N GLU A 400 8.13 14.78 -13.66
CA GLU A 400 9.36 15.47 -14.00
C GLU A 400 9.66 15.20 -15.47
N CYS A 401 9.71 16.26 -16.26
CA CYS A 401 9.94 16.21 -17.70
C CYS A 401 11.28 16.88 -18.03
N ASN A 402 12.02 16.27 -18.95
CA ASN A 402 13.25 16.86 -19.44
C ASN A 402 12.95 17.81 -20.60
N PHE A 403 13.38 19.07 -20.49
CA PHE A 403 13.42 19.99 -21.62
C PHE A 403 14.70 19.71 -22.41
N ILE A 404 14.55 19.01 -23.52
CA ILE A 404 15.60 19.04 -24.55
C ILE A 404 15.43 20.38 -25.26
N CYS A 405 16.32 21.35 -24.99
CA CYS A 405 16.43 22.49 -25.88
C CYS A 405 16.80 21.94 -27.26
N SER A 406 15.82 21.97 -28.18
CA SER A 406 16.12 21.76 -29.59
C SER A 406 17.00 22.93 -30.03
N THR A 407 18.31 22.68 -30.08
CA THR A 407 19.25 23.55 -30.77
C THR A 407 18.98 23.52 -32.25
#